data_c7bb67c3ee9dd4b5f9e1455dec93e087
#
_entry.id   c7bb67c3ee9dd4b5f9e1455dec93e087
#
_cell.length_a   1.000
_cell.length_b   1.000
_cell.length_c   1.000
_cell.angle_alpha   90.00
_cell.angle_beta   90.00
_cell.angle_gamma   90.00
#
_symmetry.space_group_name_H-M   'P 1'
#
loop_
_entity.id
_entity.type
_entity.pdbx_description
1 polymer ?
#
loop_
_entity_poly.entity_id
_entity_poly.type
_entity_poly.pdbx_seq_one_letter_code
_entity_poly.pdbx_strand_id
1 'polypeptide(L)'
;NGNIYEGTVLEHLLLQNLCAFYEAGEHGMMRLRGADWNDALDMAAEKGESVAFTCAYIGNLRDLADTLEKYEAASGKKEITLAKEMEILIRQDRTSYDSAEKRNVVLNNYVSQCVHNISGEQISVDISTLVQNLRERADWYTGLIRTQEWVTDENGNGWFNGYYDNHGRPVEGKRDDHVRMMLTGQVFSVMGNVADDAQTAAIIKSADLYLYKKEVGGYRLNTDFKEEKFDLGRMFGFAYGEKENGAVFSH
;
A
#
# COMPACT_ATOMS: atom_id res chain seq x y z
N ASN A 1 20.75 -22.48 18.36
CA ASN A 1 21.84 -22.11 19.28
C ASN A 1 21.43 -21.10 20.36
N GLY A 2 20.22 -20.54 20.30
CA GLY A 2 19.70 -19.58 21.30
C GLY A 2 20.30 -18.15 21.22
N ASN A 3 21.10 -17.87 20.23
CA ASN A 3 21.62 -16.52 20.01
C ASN A 3 20.53 -15.65 19.34
N ILE A 4 20.40 -14.40 19.80
CA ILE A 4 19.52 -13.40 19.20
C ILE A 4 20.27 -12.79 18.03
N TYR A 5 19.60 -12.69 16.87
CA TYR A 5 20.12 -11.92 15.75
C TYR A 5 19.95 -10.42 16.00
N GLU A 6 21.01 -9.66 15.78
CA GLU A 6 21.02 -8.21 15.90
C GLU A 6 21.14 -7.61 14.49
N GLY A 7 20.01 -7.12 13.96
CA GLY A 7 19.94 -6.40 12.68
C GLY A 7 20.01 -4.90 12.84
N THR A 8 20.19 -4.20 11.74
CA THR A 8 20.13 -2.73 11.71
C THR A 8 18.70 -2.23 11.56
N VAL A 9 18.43 -0.97 11.94
CA VAL A 9 17.15 -0.31 11.67
C VAL A 9 16.82 -0.32 10.17
N LEU A 10 17.82 -0.07 9.32
CA LEU A 10 17.64 -0.11 7.86
C LEU A 10 17.22 -1.50 7.38
N GLU A 11 17.84 -2.56 7.90
CA GLU A 11 17.48 -3.93 7.58
C GLU A 11 16.01 -4.23 7.92
N HIS A 12 15.58 -3.79 9.11
CA HIS A 12 14.19 -3.94 9.54
C HIS A 12 13.21 -3.20 8.62
N LEU A 13 13.51 -1.94 8.27
CA LEU A 13 12.67 -1.15 7.37
C LEU A 13 12.61 -1.75 5.96
N LEU A 14 13.74 -2.20 5.42
CA LEU A 14 13.78 -2.88 4.12
C LEU A 14 12.96 -4.17 4.14
N LEU A 15 13.10 -4.98 5.20
CA LEU A 15 12.36 -6.22 5.35
C LEU A 15 10.86 -5.99 5.38
N GLN A 16 10.39 -5.05 6.20
CA GLN A 16 8.97 -4.71 6.31
C GLN A 16 8.39 -4.28 4.94
N ASN A 17 9.07 -3.37 4.26
CA ASN A 17 8.57 -2.81 3.00
C ASN A 17 8.65 -3.82 1.84
N LEU A 18 9.68 -4.65 1.77
CA LEU A 18 9.81 -5.67 0.73
C LEU A 18 8.85 -6.83 0.95
N CYS A 19 8.64 -7.29 2.19
CA CYS A 19 7.61 -8.30 2.47
C CYS A 19 6.23 -7.80 2.06
N ALA A 20 5.88 -6.57 2.39
CA ALA A 20 4.62 -5.95 1.97
C ALA A 20 4.50 -5.84 0.44
N PHE A 21 5.58 -5.47 -0.26
CA PHE A 21 5.61 -5.44 -1.72
C PHE A 21 5.32 -6.81 -2.34
N TYR A 22 5.85 -7.89 -1.77
CA TYR A 22 5.65 -9.24 -2.30
C TYR A 22 4.35 -9.90 -1.85
N GLU A 23 3.68 -9.42 -0.81
CA GLU A 23 2.42 -9.97 -0.33
C GLU A 23 1.23 -9.41 -1.12
N ALA A 24 0.99 -9.96 -2.30
CA ALA A 24 -0.02 -9.46 -3.22
C ALA A 24 -1.28 -10.33 -3.26
N GLY A 25 -2.44 -9.67 -3.37
CA GLY A 25 -3.72 -10.30 -3.67
C GLY A 25 -3.94 -10.52 -5.17
N GLU A 26 -5.15 -10.91 -5.55
CA GLU A 26 -5.50 -11.29 -6.95
C GLU A 26 -5.32 -10.12 -7.94
N HIS A 27 -5.58 -8.88 -7.51
CA HIS A 27 -5.43 -7.66 -8.32
C HIS A 27 -4.02 -7.08 -8.25
N GLY A 28 -3.16 -7.71 -7.47
CA GLY A 28 -1.79 -7.30 -7.32
C GLY A 28 -1.57 -6.21 -6.27
N MET A 29 -2.57 -5.83 -5.49
CA MET A 29 -2.43 -4.90 -4.38
C MET A 29 -2.07 -5.65 -3.08
N MET A 30 -1.63 -4.93 -2.07
CA MET A 30 -1.34 -5.52 -0.76
C MET A 30 -2.61 -6.14 -0.16
N ARG A 31 -2.48 -7.33 0.42
CA ARG A 31 -3.61 -8.02 1.07
C ARG A 31 -4.00 -7.31 2.35
N LEU A 32 -5.31 -7.16 2.58
CA LEU A 32 -5.85 -6.55 3.80
C LEU A 32 -5.58 -7.39 5.05
N ARG A 33 -5.65 -8.71 4.94
CA ARG A 33 -5.48 -9.61 6.08
C ARG A 33 -6.40 -9.21 7.25
N GLY A 34 -5.78 -8.83 8.40
CA GLY A 34 -6.47 -8.28 9.56
C GLY A 34 -6.66 -6.76 9.53
N ALA A 35 -6.57 -6.15 8.34
CA ALA A 35 -6.74 -4.72 8.08
C ALA A 35 -5.64 -3.79 8.63
N ASP A 36 -4.58 -4.35 9.17
CA ASP A 36 -3.43 -3.62 9.73
C ASP A 36 -3.87 -2.50 10.70
N TRP A 37 -3.62 -1.23 10.35
CA TRP A 37 -4.03 -0.10 11.16
C TRP A 37 -5.52 0.27 11.05
N ASN A 38 -6.20 -0.15 9.98
CA ASN A 38 -7.59 0.23 9.71
C ASN A 38 -8.55 -0.89 10.14
N ASP A 39 -8.74 -1.04 11.42
CA ASP A 39 -9.65 -2.03 12.02
C ASP A 39 -11.08 -1.98 11.45
N ALA A 40 -11.46 -0.86 10.83
CA ALA A 40 -12.76 -0.72 10.20
C ALA A 40 -12.99 -1.67 9.01
N LEU A 41 -11.92 -2.20 8.41
CA LEU A 41 -11.92 -3.06 7.21
C LEU A 41 -11.50 -4.50 7.50
N ASP A 42 -11.69 -4.99 8.72
CA ASP A 42 -11.14 -6.23 9.25
C ASP A 42 -11.81 -7.52 8.76
N MET A 43 -12.92 -7.43 8.03
CA MET A 43 -13.67 -8.62 7.58
C MET A 43 -13.26 -9.12 6.20
N ALA A 44 -12.46 -8.39 5.46
CA ALA A 44 -11.99 -8.77 4.13
C ALA A 44 -10.65 -9.53 4.16
N ALA A 45 -10.47 -10.44 5.12
CA ALA A 45 -9.19 -11.07 5.42
C ALA A 45 -8.69 -12.06 4.36
N GLU A 46 -9.60 -12.69 3.57
CA GLU A 46 -9.21 -13.72 2.60
C GLU A 46 -8.82 -13.14 1.24
N LYS A 47 -9.69 -12.30 0.65
CA LYS A 47 -9.51 -11.73 -0.69
C LYS A 47 -9.38 -10.22 -0.71
N GLY A 48 -9.61 -9.56 0.41
CA GLY A 48 -9.49 -8.11 0.50
C GLY A 48 -8.08 -7.62 0.20
N GLU A 49 -8.02 -6.50 -0.53
CA GLU A 49 -6.76 -5.83 -0.88
C GLU A 49 -6.86 -4.34 -0.56
N SER A 50 -5.73 -3.74 -0.21
CA SER A 50 -5.63 -2.32 0.09
C SER A 50 -4.78 -1.60 -0.95
N VAL A 51 -5.42 -0.91 -1.87
CA VAL A 51 -4.76 0.04 -2.77
C VAL A 51 -4.19 1.21 -1.98
N ALA A 52 -4.91 1.65 -0.94
CA ALA A 52 -4.47 2.72 -0.04
C ALA A 52 -3.10 2.40 0.59
N PHE A 53 -2.95 1.24 1.23
CA PHE A 53 -1.65 0.83 1.78
C PHE A 53 -0.58 0.61 0.72
N THR A 54 -0.97 0.05 -0.42
CA THR A 54 -0.04 -0.10 -1.54
C THR A 54 0.55 1.25 -1.93
N CYS A 55 -0.26 2.32 -1.99
CA CYS A 55 0.22 3.68 -2.25
C CYS A 55 1.18 4.18 -1.16
N ALA A 56 0.87 3.95 0.12
CA ALA A 56 1.76 4.34 1.23
C ALA A 56 3.11 3.63 1.15
N TYR A 57 3.12 2.32 0.89
CA TYR A 57 4.36 1.55 0.78
C TYR A 57 5.18 1.89 -0.47
N ILE A 58 4.54 2.32 -1.56
CA ILE A 58 5.27 2.90 -2.71
C ILE A 58 6.03 4.16 -2.28
N GLY A 59 5.39 5.03 -1.51
CA GLY A 59 6.07 6.19 -0.90
C GLY A 59 7.26 5.77 -0.05
N ASN A 60 7.08 4.78 0.83
CA ASN A 60 8.15 4.26 1.67
C ASN A 60 9.34 3.69 0.87
N LEU A 61 9.10 3.01 -0.25
CA LEU A 61 10.20 2.51 -1.10
C LEU A 61 11.02 3.67 -1.67
N ARG A 62 10.38 4.77 -2.06
CA ARG A 62 11.07 5.98 -2.53
C ARG A 62 11.84 6.67 -1.40
N ASP A 63 11.24 6.81 -0.23
CA ASP A 63 11.88 7.42 0.94
C ASP A 63 13.10 6.62 1.42
N LEU A 64 13.03 5.28 1.34
CA LEU A 64 14.17 4.41 1.63
C LEU A 64 15.29 4.60 0.60
N ALA A 65 14.96 4.69 -0.68
CA ALA A 65 15.93 4.97 -1.74
C ALA A 65 16.63 6.31 -1.51
N ASP A 66 15.86 7.36 -1.25
CA ASP A 66 16.40 8.71 -0.98
C ASP A 66 17.25 8.76 0.30
N THR A 67 16.84 7.99 1.33
CA THR A 67 17.59 7.87 2.57
C THR A 67 18.94 7.17 2.36
N LEU A 68 18.97 6.12 1.55
CA LEU A 68 20.19 5.41 1.18
C LEU A 68 21.15 6.30 0.38
N GLU A 69 20.67 7.09 -0.58
CA GLU A 69 21.51 8.05 -1.31
C GLU A 69 22.12 9.12 -0.37
N LYS A 70 21.30 9.66 0.54
CA LYS A 70 21.79 10.62 1.56
C LYS A 70 22.83 9.97 2.46
N TYR A 71 22.63 8.72 2.86
CA TYR A 71 23.59 7.98 3.68
C TYR A 71 24.91 7.74 2.93
N GLU A 72 24.84 7.31 1.66
CA GLU A 72 26.02 7.13 0.80
C GLU A 72 26.81 8.45 0.69
N ALA A 73 26.13 9.55 0.36
CA ALA A 73 26.75 10.85 0.23
C ALA A 73 27.40 11.36 1.52
N ALA A 74 26.77 11.16 2.67
CA ALA A 74 27.26 11.62 3.97
C ALA A 74 28.38 10.75 4.54
N SER A 75 28.31 9.42 4.35
CA SER A 75 29.26 8.47 4.95
C SER A 75 30.43 8.11 4.04
N GLY A 76 30.30 8.31 2.75
CA GLY A 76 31.24 7.82 1.72
C GLY A 76 31.20 6.29 1.52
N LYS A 77 30.36 5.58 2.25
CA LYS A 77 30.21 4.13 2.11
C LYS A 77 29.44 3.79 0.85
N LYS A 78 29.90 2.79 0.11
CA LYS A 78 29.24 2.30 -1.13
C LYS A 78 28.41 1.07 -0.91
N GLU A 79 28.57 0.40 0.22
CA GLU A 79 27.91 -0.85 0.54
C GLU A 79 27.31 -0.82 1.93
N ILE A 80 26.26 -1.61 2.12
CA ILE A 80 25.64 -1.92 3.41
C ILE A 80 25.65 -3.42 3.64
N THR A 81 25.57 -3.82 4.89
CA THR A 81 25.52 -5.23 5.29
C THR A 81 24.11 -5.57 5.74
N LEU A 82 23.58 -6.68 5.22
CA LEU A 82 22.23 -7.18 5.52
C LEU A 82 22.29 -8.69 5.79
N ALA A 83 21.25 -9.22 6.46
CA ALA A 83 21.06 -10.66 6.60
C ALA A 83 21.04 -11.35 5.24
N LYS A 84 21.71 -12.51 5.12
CA LYS A 84 21.84 -13.24 3.86
C LYS A 84 20.49 -13.61 3.24
N GLU A 85 19.52 -13.94 4.05
CA GLU A 85 18.18 -14.33 3.60
C GLU A 85 17.46 -13.18 2.86
N MET A 86 17.79 -11.93 3.15
CA MET A 86 17.23 -10.77 2.45
C MET A 86 17.63 -10.70 0.97
N GLU A 87 18.66 -11.43 0.56
CA GLU A 87 19.05 -11.55 -0.84
C GLU A 87 17.89 -12.00 -1.73
N ILE A 88 17.03 -12.89 -1.21
CA ILE A 88 15.83 -13.38 -1.90
C ILE A 88 14.85 -12.27 -2.25
N LEU A 89 14.70 -11.28 -1.37
CA LEU A 89 13.79 -10.16 -1.58
C LEU A 89 14.40 -9.06 -2.44
N ILE A 90 15.70 -8.85 -2.36
CA ILE A 90 16.40 -7.71 -3.00
C ILE A 90 16.79 -8.04 -4.44
N ARG A 91 17.40 -9.21 -4.70
CA ARG A 91 17.97 -9.56 -6.01
C ARG A 91 16.93 -10.15 -6.95
N GLN A 92 15.80 -9.45 -7.11
CA GLN A 92 14.75 -9.84 -8.03
C GLN A 92 14.67 -8.87 -9.21
N ASP A 93 14.61 -9.39 -10.41
CA ASP A 93 14.35 -8.62 -11.61
C ASP A 93 12.85 -8.41 -11.84
N ARG A 94 12.51 -7.57 -12.80
CA ARG A 94 11.13 -7.23 -13.15
C ARG A 94 10.27 -8.46 -13.46
N THR A 95 10.82 -9.50 -14.03
CA THR A 95 10.07 -10.71 -14.42
C THR A 95 9.64 -11.55 -13.23
N SER A 96 10.28 -11.34 -12.08
CA SER A 96 9.98 -12.04 -10.81
C SER A 96 8.85 -11.41 -10.01
N TYR A 97 8.38 -10.21 -10.38
CA TYR A 97 7.32 -9.51 -9.64
C TYR A 97 6.24 -8.87 -10.54
N ASP A 98 6.18 -9.24 -11.81
CA ASP A 98 5.19 -8.74 -12.77
C ASP A 98 3.79 -9.34 -12.61
N SER A 99 3.62 -10.32 -11.74
CA SER A 99 2.31 -10.86 -11.33
C SER A 99 2.24 -11.14 -9.83
N ALA A 100 1.01 -11.22 -9.31
CA ALA A 100 0.76 -11.54 -7.90
C ALA A 100 1.32 -12.92 -7.52
N GLU A 101 1.15 -13.93 -8.38
CA GLU A 101 1.64 -15.28 -8.13
C GLU A 101 3.16 -15.32 -7.99
N LYS A 102 3.87 -14.64 -8.90
CA LYS A 102 5.34 -14.57 -8.85
C LYS A 102 5.82 -13.88 -7.60
N ARG A 103 5.20 -12.76 -7.21
CA ARG A 103 5.52 -12.08 -5.95
C ARG A 103 5.32 -12.98 -4.76
N ASN A 104 4.19 -13.66 -4.66
CA ASN A 104 3.92 -14.60 -3.57
C ASN A 104 4.92 -15.78 -3.55
N VAL A 105 5.43 -16.23 -4.69
CA VAL A 105 6.50 -17.24 -4.76
C VAL A 105 7.79 -16.71 -4.13
N VAL A 106 8.20 -15.48 -4.43
CA VAL A 106 9.39 -14.86 -3.82
C VAL A 106 9.21 -14.74 -2.30
N LEU A 107 8.06 -14.25 -1.83
CA LEU A 107 7.78 -14.12 -0.41
C LEU A 107 7.80 -15.49 0.31
N ASN A 108 7.12 -16.48 -0.25
CA ASN A 108 7.08 -17.82 0.33
C ASN A 108 8.46 -18.47 0.40
N ASN A 109 9.31 -18.25 -0.62
CA ASN A 109 10.71 -18.71 -0.59
C ASN A 109 11.49 -18.06 0.56
N TYR A 110 11.36 -16.72 0.73
CA TYR A 110 11.97 -16.02 1.86
C TYR A 110 11.48 -16.57 3.20
N VAL A 111 10.16 -16.63 3.40
CA VAL A 111 9.55 -17.10 4.64
C VAL A 111 9.97 -18.53 4.99
N SER A 112 10.03 -19.42 4.00
CA SER A 112 10.44 -20.83 4.21
C SER A 112 11.85 -20.98 4.77
N GLN A 113 12.74 -20.02 4.47
CA GLN A 113 14.11 -20.01 4.99
C GLN A 113 14.21 -19.41 6.40
N CYS A 114 13.19 -18.66 6.85
CA CYS A 114 13.21 -17.95 8.13
C CYS A 114 12.26 -18.54 9.19
N VAL A 115 11.61 -19.68 8.93
CA VAL A 115 10.52 -20.24 9.78
C VAL A 115 10.91 -20.45 11.24
N HIS A 116 12.13 -20.88 11.52
CA HIS A 116 12.56 -21.19 12.89
C HIS A 116 13.76 -20.36 13.35
N ASN A 117 14.61 -19.98 12.43
CA ASN A 117 15.81 -19.16 12.68
C ASN A 117 16.37 -18.66 11.34
N ILE A 118 17.24 -17.67 11.42
CA ILE A 118 18.06 -17.24 10.31
C ILE A 118 19.49 -17.77 10.47
N SER A 119 20.25 -17.82 9.37
CA SER A 119 21.62 -18.37 9.37
C SER A 119 22.59 -17.58 10.26
N GLY A 120 22.33 -16.27 10.39
CA GLY A 120 23.27 -15.32 10.98
C GLY A 120 24.40 -14.89 10.04
N GLU A 121 24.40 -15.42 8.80
CA GLU A 121 25.30 -14.95 7.76
C GLU A 121 24.86 -13.60 7.21
N GLN A 122 25.82 -12.82 6.74
CA GLN A 122 25.57 -11.49 6.20
C GLN A 122 26.10 -11.39 4.75
N ILE A 123 25.44 -10.53 3.97
CA ILE A 123 25.87 -10.16 2.62
C ILE A 123 26.19 -8.68 2.54
N SER A 124 27.12 -8.32 1.66
CA SER A 124 27.33 -6.93 1.26
C SER A 124 26.45 -6.61 0.06
N VAL A 125 25.77 -5.45 0.12
CA VAL A 125 24.88 -4.97 -0.93
C VAL A 125 25.32 -3.57 -1.34
N ASP A 126 25.53 -3.38 -2.64
CA ASP A 126 25.84 -2.08 -3.22
C ASP A 126 24.64 -1.13 -3.09
N ILE A 127 24.87 0.07 -2.54
CA ILE A 127 23.83 1.04 -2.25
C ILE A 127 23.17 1.53 -3.53
N SER A 128 23.92 1.85 -4.56
CA SER A 128 23.38 2.39 -5.81
C SER A 128 22.47 1.38 -6.50
N THR A 129 22.85 0.11 -6.49
CA THR A 129 22.03 -1.00 -7.01
C THR A 129 20.74 -1.17 -6.21
N LEU A 130 20.81 -1.08 -4.88
CA LEU A 130 19.62 -1.19 -4.03
C LEU A 130 18.68 -0.02 -4.26
N VAL A 131 19.19 1.20 -4.33
CA VAL A 131 18.41 2.42 -4.63
C VAL A 131 17.66 2.27 -5.96
N GLN A 132 18.36 1.85 -7.01
CA GLN A 132 17.73 1.61 -8.31
C GLN A 132 16.61 0.58 -8.21
N ASN A 133 16.86 -0.54 -7.55
CA ASN A 133 15.87 -1.61 -7.36
C ASN A 133 14.61 -1.14 -6.61
N LEU A 134 14.76 -0.33 -5.58
CA LEU A 134 13.62 0.22 -4.82
C LEU A 134 12.79 1.17 -5.68
N ARG A 135 13.44 2.05 -6.45
CA ARG A 135 12.78 2.99 -7.36
C ARG A 135 12.06 2.28 -8.51
N GLU A 136 12.68 1.29 -9.13
CA GLU A 136 12.05 0.48 -10.19
C GLU A 136 10.77 -0.21 -9.71
N ARG A 137 10.75 -0.76 -8.50
CA ARG A 137 9.56 -1.34 -7.88
C ARG A 137 8.48 -0.30 -7.64
N ALA A 138 8.85 0.85 -7.08
CA ALA A 138 7.93 1.93 -6.81
C ALA A 138 7.29 2.48 -8.11
N ASP A 139 8.09 2.66 -9.16
CA ASP A 139 7.62 3.20 -10.44
C ASP A 139 6.73 2.20 -11.18
N TRP A 140 7.11 0.92 -11.18
CA TRP A 140 6.28 -0.14 -11.74
C TRP A 140 4.91 -0.21 -11.06
N TYR A 141 4.90 -0.19 -9.72
CA TYR A 141 3.65 -0.27 -8.96
C TYR A 141 2.78 0.98 -9.13
N THR A 142 3.41 2.16 -9.20
CA THR A 142 2.71 3.42 -9.53
C THR A 142 2.01 3.33 -10.88
N GLY A 143 2.69 2.82 -11.90
CA GLY A 143 2.10 2.63 -13.24
C GLY A 143 0.92 1.65 -13.21
N LEU A 144 1.02 0.58 -12.43
CA LEU A 144 -0.06 -0.40 -12.26
C LEU A 144 -1.30 0.26 -11.63
N ILE A 145 -1.14 0.96 -10.52
CA ILE A 145 -2.25 1.62 -9.81
C ILE A 145 -2.90 2.70 -10.68
N ARG A 146 -2.11 3.55 -11.32
CA ARG A 146 -2.64 4.61 -12.20
C ARG A 146 -3.51 4.07 -13.33
N THR A 147 -3.20 2.87 -13.82
CA THR A 147 -3.93 2.25 -14.94
C THR A 147 -5.14 1.45 -14.49
N GLN A 148 -5.05 0.76 -13.37
CA GLN A 148 -6.06 -0.21 -12.94
C GLN A 148 -7.07 0.36 -11.95
N GLU A 149 -6.63 1.28 -11.08
CA GLU A 149 -7.43 1.71 -9.94
C GLU A 149 -8.10 3.08 -10.13
N TRP A 150 -7.83 3.76 -11.24
CA TRP A 150 -8.46 5.05 -11.52
C TRP A 150 -9.91 4.87 -11.97
N VAL A 151 -10.83 5.47 -11.23
CA VAL A 151 -12.27 5.44 -11.52
C VAL A 151 -12.78 6.84 -11.81
N THR A 152 -13.83 6.94 -12.62
CA THR A 152 -14.49 8.21 -12.95
C THR A 152 -16.01 8.06 -12.90
N ASP A 153 -16.72 9.16 -12.61
CA ASP A 153 -18.16 9.26 -12.79
C ASP A 153 -18.52 9.77 -14.20
N GLU A 154 -19.82 9.90 -14.48
CA GLU A 154 -20.31 10.42 -15.75
C GLU A 154 -19.98 11.90 -16.02
N ASN A 155 -19.62 12.66 -14.99
CA ASN A 155 -19.26 14.09 -15.08
C ASN A 155 -17.75 14.28 -15.21
N GLY A 156 -16.98 13.18 -15.29
CA GLY A 156 -15.52 13.21 -15.41
C GLY A 156 -14.80 13.56 -14.10
N ASN A 157 -15.46 13.46 -12.94
CA ASN A 157 -14.79 13.52 -11.65
C ASN A 157 -14.05 12.19 -11.43
N GLY A 158 -12.82 12.25 -10.92
CA GLY A 158 -11.97 11.07 -10.81
C GLY A 158 -11.38 10.88 -9.41
N TRP A 159 -11.18 9.63 -9.04
CA TRP A 159 -10.51 9.21 -7.79
C TRP A 159 -9.99 7.78 -7.93
N PHE A 160 -9.20 7.30 -6.98
CA PHE A 160 -8.74 5.91 -6.98
C PHE A 160 -9.71 5.01 -6.21
N ASN A 161 -9.92 3.79 -6.70
CA ASN A 161 -10.42 2.72 -5.86
C ASN A 161 -9.39 2.43 -4.77
N GLY A 162 -9.78 2.49 -3.50
CA GLY A 162 -8.88 2.31 -2.37
C GLY A 162 -8.79 0.89 -1.84
N TYR A 163 -9.78 0.05 -2.16
CA TYR A 163 -9.90 -1.29 -1.58
C TYR A 163 -10.63 -2.28 -2.47
N TYR A 164 -10.35 -3.57 -2.26
CA TYR A 164 -11.14 -4.69 -2.73
C TYR A 164 -11.77 -5.42 -1.55
N ASP A 165 -13.03 -5.84 -1.70
CA ASP A 165 -13.77 -6.58 -0.67
C ASP A 165 -13.37 -8.06 -0.62
N ASN A 166 -13.95 -8.83 0.31
CA ASN A 166 -13.64 -10.25 0.49
C ASN A 166 -14.12 -11.16 -0.67
N HIS A 167 -14.81 -10.59 -1.65
CA HIS A 167 -15.16 -11.25 -2.92
C HIS A 167 -14.26 -10.84 -4.08
N GLY A 168 -13.23 -10.03 -3.84
CA GLY A 168 -12.34 -9.49 -4.88
C GLY A 168 -13.01 -8.44 -5.76
N ARG A 169 -14.03 -7.71 -5.26
CA ARG A 169 -14.71 -6.65 -6.01
C ARG A 169 -14.20 -5.28 -5.57
N PRO A 170 -14.02 -4.32 -6.51
CA PRO A 170 -13.65 -2.97 -6.14
C PRO A 170 -14.75 -2.33 -5.27
N VAL A 171 -14.32 -1.71 -4.18
CA VAL A 171 -15.21 -1.11 -3.19
C VAL A 171 -15.77 0.22 -3.68
N GLU A 172 -14.93 1.01 -4.31
CA GLU A 172 -15.24 2.36 -4.77
C GLU A 172 -15.70 2.41 -6.23
N GLY A 173 -16.20 3.56 -6.64
CA GLY A 173 -16.70 3.80 -7.99
C GLY A 173 -18.15 4.25 -8.01
N LYS A 174 -18.67 4.48 -9.24
CA LYS A 174 -20.07 4.80 -9.42
C LYS A 174 -20.96 3.56 -9.27
N ARG A 175 -22.11 3.74 -8.65
CA ARG A 175 -23.25 2.83 -8.62
C ARG A 175 -24.45 3.52 -9.28
N ASP A 176 -25.54 2.81 -9.47
CA ASP A 176 -26.69 3.32 -10.23
C ASP A 176 -27.19 4.68 -9.71
N ASP A 177 -27.32 4.85 -8.39
CA ASP A 177 -27.93 6.03 -7.74
C ASP A 177 -26.98 6.79 -6.81
N HIS A 178 -25.72 6.34 -6.65
CA HIS A 178 -24.75 6.98 -5.75
C HIS A 178 -23.29 6.72 -6.17
N VAL A 179 -22.40 7.50 -5.56
CA VAL A 179 -20.94 7.34 -5.67
C VAL A 179 -20.39 6.71 -4.38
N ARG A 180 -19.50 5.76 -4.52
CA ARG A 180 -18.69 5.25 -3.41
C ARG A 180 -17.27 5.77 -3.54
N MET A 181 -16.89 6.57 -2.55
CA MET A 181 -15.57 7.15 -2.43
C MET A 181 -15.13 7.11 -0.97
N MET A 182 -13.91 6.67 -0.73
CA MET A 182 -13.26 6.66 0.59
C MET A 182 -12.07 7.62 0.58
N LEU A 183 -11.95 8.43 1.64
CA LEU A 183 -10.90 9.45 1.74
C LEU A 183 -9.50 8.85 1.83
N THR A 184 -9.33 7.77 2.59
CA THR A 184 -8.03 7.15 2.88
C THR A 184 -7.23 6.79 1.63
N GLY A 185 -7.88 6.17 0.63
CA GLY A 185 -7.23 5.81 -0.63
C GLY A 185 -6.69 7.04 -1.37
N GLN A 186 -7.44 8.13 -1.32
CA GLN A 186 -7.06 9.39 -1.97
C GLN A 186 -5.87 10.05 -1.28
N VAL A 187 -5.91 10.13 0.05
CA VAL A 187 -4.81 10.71 0.85
C VAL A 187 -3.52 9.96 0.60
N PHE A 188 -3.52 8.64 0.69
CA PHE A 188 -2.30 7.84 0.49
C PHE A 188 -1.82 7.82 -0.96
N SER A 189 -2.69 7.94 -1.96
CA SER A 189 -2.26 8.07 -3.36
C SER A 189 -1.48 9.37 -3.61
N VAL A 190 -1.88 10.45 -2.94
CA VAL A 190 -1.17 11.74 -3.00
C VAL A 190 0.12 11.69 -2.17
N MET A 191 0.05 11.25 -0.92
CA MET A 191 1.22 11.16 -0.02
C MET A 191 2.32 10.23 -0.56
N GLY A 192 1.94 9.10 -1.14
CA GLY A 192 2.86 8.14 -1.74
C GLY A 192 3.40 8.57 -3.11
N ASN A 193 3.03 9.77 -3.57
CA ASN A 193 3.38 10.27 -4.90
C ASN A 193 2.99 9.29 -6.02
N VAL A 194 1.83 8.64 -5.84
CA VAL A 194 1.21 7.75 -6.84
C VAL A 194 0.34 8.56 -7.79
N ALA A 195 -0.54 9.42 -7.27
CA ALA A 195 -1.31 10.35 -8.10
C ALA A 195 -0.38 11.34 -8.81
N ASP A 196 -0.59 11.56 -10.11
CA ASP A 196 0.04 12.67 -10.81
C ASP A 196 -0.71 14.00 -10.54
N ASP A 197 -0.19 15.12 -11.09
CA ASP A 197 -0.77 16.45 -10.85
C ASP A 197 -2.23 16.54 -11.32
N ALA A 198 -2.55 15.94 -12.47
CA ALA A 198 -3.91 15.94 -13.01
C ALA A 198 -4.86 15.09 -12.17
N GLN A 199 -4.39 13.91 -11.75
CA GLN A 199 -5.13 13.02 -10.84
C GLN A 199 -5.30 13.66 -9.46
N THR A 200 -4.29 14.32 -8.93
CA THR A 200 -4.36 15.05 -7.65
C THR A 200 -5.42 16.17 -7.72
N ALA A 201 -5.42 16.95 -8.78
CA ALA A 201 -6.45 17.99 -8.98
C ALA A 201 -7.86 17.40 -9.10
N ALA A 202 -8.01 16.27 -9.79
CA ALA A 202 -9.30 15.57 -9.90
C ALA A 202 -9.76 14.97 -8.55
N ILE A 203 -8.84 14.41 -7.77
CA ILE A 203 -9.12 13.90 -6.41
C ILE A 203 -9.65 15.01 -5.52
N ILE A 204 -8.97 16.18 -5.49
CA ILE A 204 -9.40 17.32 -4.68
C ILE A 204 -10.84 17.74 -5.07
N LYS A 205 -11.09 17.89 -6.36
CA LYS A 205 -12.42 18.24 -6.87
C LYS A 205 -13.48 17.20 -6.47
N SER A 206 -13.16 15.91 -6.55
CA SER A 206 -14.06 14.82 -6.19
C SER A 206 -14.33 14.78 -4.68
N ALA A 207 -13.28 14.99 -3.88
CA ALA A 207 -13.40 15.06 -2.42
C ALA A 207 -14.28 16.26 -1.98
N ASP A 208 -14.06 17.43 -2.58
CA ASP A 208 -14.91 18.61 -2.33
C ASP A 208 -16.38 18.34 -2.66
N LEU A 209 -16.63 17.62 -3.76
CA LEU A 209 -17.99 17.32 -4.21
C LEU A 209 -18.68 16.26 -3.37
N TYR A 210 -17.99 15.18 -3.03
CA TYR A 210 -18.59 13.97 -2.46
C TYR A 210 -18.39 13.81 -0.96
N LEU A 211 -17.27 14.30 -0.41
CA LEU A 211 -16.89 14.05 0.99
C LEU A 211 -16.98 15.30 1.87
N TYR A 212 -16.82 16.51 1.31
CA TYR A 212 -16.82 17.73 2.10
C TYR A 212 -18.17 18.03 2.74
N LYS A 213 -18.17 18.37 4.03
CA LYS A 213 -19.33 18.78 4.83
C LYS A 213 -19.13 20.19 5.37
N LYS A 214 -19.83 21.12 4.74
CA LYS A 214 -19.76 22.55 5.07
C LYS A 214 -20.14 22.84 6.52
N GLU A 215 -21.12 22.11 7.06
CA GLU A 215 -21.66 22.31 8.40
C GLU A 215 -20.64 22.02 9.51
N VAL A 216 -19.68 21.15 9.23
CA VAL A 216 -18.60 20.78 10.17
C VAL A 216 -17.22 21.23 9.70
N GLY A 217 -17.11 21.76 8.50
CA GLY A 217 -15.87 22.29 7.95
C GLY A 217 -14.79 21.21 7.70
N GLY A 218 -15.20 20.01 7.27
CA GLY A 218 -14.26 18.89 7.07
C GLY A 218 -14.75 17.84 6.10
N TYR A 219 -13.87 16.89 5.79
CA TYR A 219 -14.18 15.79 4.88
C TYR A 219 -14.61 14.54 5.67
N ARG A 220 -15.60 13.84 5.16
CA ARG A 220 -16.00 12.54 5.67
C ARG A 220 -15.01 11.46 5.23
N LEU A 221 -14.88 10.42 6.05
CA LEU A 221 -14.04 9.25 5.71
C LEU A 221 -14.53 8.51 4.47
N ASN A 222 -15.83 8.49 4.24
CA ASN A 222 -16.44 7.86 3.07
C ASN A 222 -17.79 8.49 2.75
N THR A 223 -18.26 8.28 1.51
CA THR A 223 -19.64 8.55 1.11
C THR A 223 -20.60 7.54 1.73
N ASP A 224 -21.90 7.85 1.75
CA ASP A 224 -22.91 6.85 2.12
C ASP A 224 -22.98 5.75 1.05
N PHE A 225 -22.63 4.52 1.45
CA PHE A 225 -22.64 3.38 0.53
C PHE A 225 -24.02 2.83 0.26
N LYS A 226 -25.04 3.25 1.04
CA LYS A 226 -26.43 2.78 0.96
C LYS A 226 -26.57 1.24 0.98
N GLU A 227 -25.59 0.59 1.56
CA GLU A 227 -25.47 -0.86 1.62
C GLU A 227 -24.59 -1.21 2.82
N GLU A 228 -24.96 -2.23 3.56
CA GLU A 228 -24.15 -2.79 4.65
C GLU A 228 -23.16 -3.79 4.09
N LYS A 229 -21.88 -3.37 4.01
CA LYS A 229 -20.79 -4.23 3.49
C LYS A 229 -20.01 -4.89 4.62
N PHE A 230 -20.65 -5.74 5.38
CA PHE A 230 -19.98 -6.49 6.45
C PHE A 230 -18.87 -7.42 5.94
N ASP A 231 -18.89 -7.78 4.65
CA ASP A 231 -17.83 -8.51 3.96
C ASP A 231 -16.54 -7.68 3.72
N LEU A 232 -16.61 -6.38 3.98
CA LEU A 232 -15.46 -5.48 3.95
C LEU A 232 -14.94 -5.19 5.36
N GLY A 233 -15.81 -4.84 6.30
CA GLY A 233 -15.37 -4.54 7.64
C GLY A 233 -16.45 -4.07 8.60
N ARG A 234 -16.12 -4.07 9.88
CA ARG A 234 -16.99 -3.68 10.99
C ARG A 234 -17.44 -2.22 10.96
N MET A 235 -16.83 -1.35 10.14
CA MET A 235 -17.29 0.03 9.98
C MET A 235 -18.77 0.10 9.64
N PHE A 236 -19.29 -0.86 8.88
CA PHE A 236 -20.70 -0.92 8.48
C PHE A 236 -21.66 -1.35 9.61
N GLY A 237 -21.14 -1.68 10.79
CA GLY A 237 -21.93 -1.81 12.02
C GLY A 237 -22.32 -0.47 12.66
N PHE A 238 -21.81 0.65 12.14
CA PHE A 238 -22.15 2.01 12.58
C PHE A 238 -23.06 2.69 11.55
N ALA A 239 -23.99 3.51 12.03
CA ALA A 239 -24.79 4.35 11.16
C ALA A 239 -23.91 5.31 10.37
N TYR A 240 -24.32 5.63 9.13
CA TYR A 240 -23.57 6.56 8.31
C TYR A 240 -23.47 7.95 8.97
N GLY A 241 -22.27 8.45 9.07
CA GLY A 241 -21.92 9.69 9.76
C GLY A 241 -21.33 9.49 11.15
N GLU A 242 -21.26 8.23 11.63
CA GLU A 242 -20.72 7.88 12.93
C GLU A 242 -19.43 7.08 12.81
N LYS A 243 -18.47 7.38 13.68
CA LYS A 243 -17.16 6.68 13.79
C LYS A 243 -16.52 6.48 12.41
N GLU A 244 -16.06 5.27 12.12
CA GLU A 244 -15.37 4.93 10.87
C GLU A 244 -16.28 4.93 9.64
N ASN A 245 -17.63 4.98 9.82
CA ASN A 245 -18.57 5.04 8.71
C ASN A 245 -19.01 6.48 8.41
N GLY A 246 -18.18 7.22 7.71
CA GLY A 246 -18.50 8.55 7.23
C GLY A 246 -18.46 9.66 8.27
N ALA A 247 -17.84 9.48 9.44
CA ALA A 247 -17.55 10.60 10.33
C ALA A 247 -16.53 11.55 9.69
N VAL A 248 -16.47 12.77 10.20
CA VAL A 248 -15.40 13.72 9.87
C VAL A 248 -14.23 13.43 10.80
N PHE A 249 -13.09 13.11 10.23
CA PHE A 249 -11.90 12.70 10.95
C PHE A 249 -10.67 13.39 10.34
N SER A 250 -9.64 13.67 11.13
CA SER A 250 -8.38 14.18 10.59
C SER A 250 -7.62 13.05 9.89
N HIS A 251 -7.13 13.34 8.70
CA HIS A 251 -6.46 12.35 7.86
C HIS A 251 -5.19 12.94 7.26
#